data_86c5d5cc572c66ec5d750558b52778b2
#
_entry.id   86c5d5cc572c66ec5d750558b52778b2
#
_cell.length_a   1.000
_cell.length_b   1.000
_cell.length_c   1.000
_cell.angle_alpha   90.00
_cell.angle_beta   90.00
_cell.angle_gamma   90.00
#
_symmetry.space_group_name_H-M   'P 1'
#
loop_
_entity.id
_entity.type
_entity.pdbx_description
1 polymer ?
#
loop_
_entity_poly.entity_id
_entity_poly.type
_entity_poly.pdbx_seq_one_letter_code
_entity_poly.pdbx_strand_id
1 'polypeptide(L)'
;VFEGTDGSGKSTQFRLLCRRMEEEGHPFHRLVFPRYDQPSSALIRMYLAGEFGSRPEDVNAYAASSFYAVDRYASWKQDWGDCYREGGLVLSDRYTTSNAVHQACKLPEGEWEAFFRWLDDFEHGKLGLPRPDLVLYLDMPTEQAVHLLRSREQSKGTAGDIHEVDTDYLALCRRTALRASETLGWKRISCTGPDGAVRPVEEIHQAIWEQVSRFLKF
;
A
#
# COMPACT_ATOMS: atom_id res chain seq x y z
N VAL A 1 -8.56 1.67 2.37
CA VAL A 1 -7.13 1.65 2.00
C VAL A 1 -6.93 0.83 0.74
N PHE A 2 -6.09 1.33 -0.17
CA PHE A 2 -5.57 0.60 -1.31
C PHE A 2 -4.19 0.04 -1.01
N GLU A 3 -4.01 -1.26 -1.23
CA GLU A 3 -2.73 -1.93 -1.06
C GLU A 3 -2.38 -2.76 -2.31
N GLY A 4 -1.10 -2.96 -2.55
CA GLY A 4 -0.58 -3.73 -3.67
C GLY A 4 0.91 -3.52 -3.83
N THR A 5 1.60 -4.51 -4.38
CA THR A 5 3.03 -4.41 -4.71
C THR A 5 3.26 -3.37 -5.82
N ASP A 6 4.51 -2.94 -5.96
CA ASP A 6 4.84 -2.01 -7.02
C ASP A 6 4.59 -2.67 -8.39
N GLY A 7 4.11 -1.88 -9.36
CA GLY A 7 3.65 -2.42 -10.64
C GLY A 7 2.25 -3.04 -10.66
N SER A 8 1.53 -3.12 -9.53
CA SER A 8 0.17 -3.71 -9.49
C SER A 8 -0.94 -2.87 -10.14
N GLY A 9 -0.63 -1.66 -10.61
CA GLY A 9 -1.64 -0.73 -11.14
C GLY A 9 -2.40 0.07 -10.06
N LYS A 10 -1.97 -0.03 -8.80
CA LYS A 10 -2.60 0.59 -7.63
C LYS A 10 -2.91 2.08 -7.82
N SER A 11 -1.93 2.90 -8.18
CA SER A 11 -2.11 4.35 -8.35
C SER A 11 -3.11 4.70 -9.49
N THR A 12 -3.19 3.88 -10.53
CA THR A 12 -4.19 4.02 -11.59
C THR A 12 -5.59 3.78 -11.05
N GLN A 13 -5.79 2.68 -10.34
CA GLN A 13 -7.07 2.30 -9.78
C GLN A 13 -7.52 3.26 -8.67
N PHE A 14 -6.60 3.69 -7.82
CA PHE A 14 -6.89 4.69 -6.80
C PHE A 14 -7.38 6.02 -7.38
N ARG A 15 -6.69 6.51 -8.44
CA ARG A 15 -7.11 7.72 -9.15
C ARG A 15 -8.49 7.57 -9.80
N LEU A 16 -8.79 6.41 -10.39
CA LEU A 16 -10.11 6.13 -10.96
C LEU A 16 -11.20 6.09 -9.89
N LEU A 17 -10.92 5.49 -8.73
CA LEU A 17 -11.86 5.49 -7.62
C LEU A 17 -12.13 6.91 -7.11
N CYS A 18 -11.08 7.72 -6.86
CA CYS A 18 -11.26 9.10 -6.42
C CYS A 18 -12.13 9.89 -7.41
N ARG A 19 -11.84 9.79 -8.70
CA ARG A 19 -12.62 10.47 -9.74
C ARG A 19 -14.09 10.02 -9.72
N ARG A 20 -14.37 8.73 -9.63
CA ARG A 20 -15.74 8.22 -9.58
C ARG A 20 -16.48 8.68 -8.34
N MET A 21 -15.84 8.71 -7.17
CA MET A 21 -16.41 9.25 -5.93
C MET A 21 -16.79 10.73 -6.09
N GLU A 22 -15.93 11.53 -6.74
CA GLU A 22 -16.21 12.95 -7.04
C GLU A 22 -17.40 13.09 -8.01
N GLU A 23 -17.42 12.32 -9.11
CA GLU A 23 -18.49 12.34 -10.12
C GLU A 23 -19.85 11.92 -9.55
N GLU A 24 -19.87 10.98 -8.60
CA GLU A 24 -21.09 10.52 -7.92
C GLU A 24 -21.44 11.38 -6.68
N GLY A 25 -20.64 12.40 -6.36
CA GLY A 25 -20.94 13.37 -5.30
C GLY A 25 -20.67 12.84 -3.88
N HIS A 26 -19.82 11.86 -3.71
CA HIS A 26 -19.46 11.32 -2.41
C HIS A 26 -18.23 12.05 -1.85
N PRO A 27 -18.35 12.84 -0.77
CA PRO A 27 -17.22 13.57 -0.20
C PRO A 27 -16.24 12.60 0.50
N PHE A 28 -14.95 12.83 0.32
CA PHE A 28 -13.88 12.07 0.96
C PHE A 28 -12.60 12.90 1.13
N HIS A 29 -11.78 12.52 2.09
CA HIS A 29 -10.41 13.02 2.23
C HIS A 29 -9.44 12.05 1.55
N ARG A 30 -8.57 12.57 0.67
CA ARG A 30 -7.61 11.77 -0.08
C ARG A 30 -6.26 11.77 0.60
N LEU A 31 -5.70 10.58 0.82
CA LEU A 31 -4.33 10.38 1.31
C LEU A 31 -3.49 9.56 0.33
N VAL A 32 -2.20 9.86 0.31
CA VAL A 32 -1.19 9.06 -0.38
C VAL A 32 0.03 8.96 0.53
N PHE A 33 0.48 7.74 0.81
CA PHE A 33 1.70 7.49 1.58
C PHE A 33 2.76 6.78 0.75
N PRO A 34 4.07 7.06 0.97
CA PRO A 34 4.60 8.11 1.84
C PRO A 34 4.35 9.51 1.30
N ARG A 35 4.36 10.51 2.20
CA ARG A 35 4.25 11.93 1.83
C ARG A 35 5.62 12.51 1.54
N TYR A 36 6.18 12.17 0.38
CA TYR A 36 7.56 12.49 0.01
C TYR A 36 7.93 13.98 0.04
N ASP A 37 6.96 14.86 -0.11
CA ASP A 37 7.09 16.32 -0.06
C ASP A 37 7.13 16.88 1.38
N GLN A 38 6.82 16.06 2.38
CA GLN A 38 6.78 16.48 3.79
C GLN A 38 8.08 16.17 4.53
N PRO A 39 8.47 16.99 5.52
CA PRO A 39 9.65 16.74 6.36
C PRO A 39 9.60 15.38 7.09
N SER A 40 8.40 14.91 7.47
CA SER A 40 8.19 13.66 8.17
C SER A 40 8.68 12.42 7.40
N SER A 41 8.81 12.51 6.07
CA SER A 41 9.29 11.41 5.22
C SER A 41 10.79 11.46 4.93
N ALA A 42 11.58 12.28 5.62
CA ALA A 42 13.02 12.41 5.36
C ALA A 42 13.75 11.05 5.47
N LEU A 43 13.53 10.31 6.55
CA LEU A 43 14.15 8.99 6.76
C LEU A 43 13.70 7.96 5.71
N ILE A 44 12.46 8.07 5.22
CA ILE A 44 11.96 7.20 4.13
C ILE A 44 12.75 7.50 2.84
N ARG A 45 12.94 8.77 2.49
CA ARG A 45 13.71 9.16 1.29
C ARG A 45 15.15 8.68 1.38
N MET A 46 15.82 8.86 2.52
CA MET A 46 17.18 8.38 2.75
C MET A 46 17.26 6.86 2.61
N TYR A 47 16.31 6.13 3.20
CA TYR A 47 16.24 4.69 3.10
C TYR A 47 16.06 4.22 1.64
N LEU A 48 15.10 4.77 0.91
CA LEU A 48 14.84 4.39 -0.48
C LEU A 48 15.96 4.82 -1.44
N ALA A 49 16.70 5.89 -1.11
CA ALA A 49 17.90 6.29 -1.83
C ALA A 49 19.12 5.40 -1.55
N GLY A 50 19.00 4.43 -0.63
CA GLY A 50 20.09 3.52 -0.30
C GLY A 50 21.14 4.11 0.66
N GLU A 51 20.85 5.23 1.35
CA GLU A 51 21.81 5.84 2.29
C GLU A 51 22.09 4.98 3.54
N PHE A 52 21.17 4.05 3.86
CA PHE A 52 21.32 3.11 4.98
C PHE A 52 21.70 1.69 4.54
N GLY A 53 22.04 1.52 3.26
CA GLY A 53 22.36 0.25 2.62
C GLY A 53 21.68 0.13 1.26
N SER A 54 22.29 -0.64 0.35
CA SER A 54 21.85 -0.71 -1.04
C SER A 54 20.75 -1.76 -1.30
N ARG A 55 20.41 -2.55 -0.28
CA ARG A 55 19.40 -3.60 -0.37
C ARG A 55 18.31 -3.39 0.68
N PRO A 56 17.06 -3.81 0.41
CA PRO A 56 15.94 -3.67 1.35
C PRO A 56 16.24 -4.25 2.75
N GLU A 57 16.97 -5.36 2.84
CA GLU A 57 17.29 -6.07 4.08
C GLU A 57 18.43 -5.43 4.90
N ASP A 58 19.19 -4.49 4.34
CA ASP A 58 20.22 -3.77 5.09
C ASP A 58 19.62 -2.92 6.23
N VAL A 59 18.34 -2.60 6.16
CA VAL A 59 17.56 -1.99 7.25
C VAL A 59 16.52 -3.00 7.73
N ASN A 60 16.59 -3.38 9.01
CA ASN A 60 15.66 -4.36 9.55
C ASN A 60 14.19 -3.91 9.48
N ALA A 61 13.27 -4.89 9.51
CA ALA A 61 11.84 -4.67 9.34
C ALA A 61 11.24 -3.66 10.32
N TYR A 62 11.69 -3.68 11.58
CA TYR A 62 11.16 -2.84 12.65
C TYR A 62 11.61 -1.39 12.50
N ALA A 63 12.90 -1.16 12.21
CA ALA A 63 13.46 0.17 11.99
C ALA A 63 12.81 0.83 10.76
N ALA A 64 12.75 0.13 9.63
CA ALA A 64 12.10 0.66 8.42
C ALA A 64 10.63 0.95 8.66
N SER A 65 9.89 0.07 9.38
CA SER A 65 8.49 0.33 9.72
C SER A 65 8.30 1.61 10.52
N SER A 66 9.23 1.93 11.42
CA SER A 66 9.14 3.15 12.23
C SER A 66 9.26 4.43 11.39
N PHE A 67 10.08 4.43 10.33
CA PHE A 67 10.20 5.57 9.42
C PHE A 67 8.85 5.92 8.76
N TYR A 68 8.16 4.91 8.25
CA TYR A 68 6.85 5.07 7.64
C TYR A 68 5.76 5.41 8.67
N ALA A 69 5.83 4.84 9.87
CA ALA A 69 4.87 5.11 10.93
C ALA A 69 4.91 6.56 11.41
N VAL A 70 6.10 7.16 11.51
CA VAL A 70 6.28 8.59 11.87
C VAL A 70 5.63 9.50 10.83
N ASP A 71 5.76 9.21 9.54
CA ASP A 71 5.11 9.98 8.47
C ASP A 71 3.58 9.89 8.56
N ARG A 72 3.03 8.69 8.81
CA ARG A 72 1.58 8.50 9.04
C ARG A 72 1.09 9.25 10.27
N TYR A 73 1.84 9.17 11.37
CA TYR A 73 1.48 9.87 12.60
C TYR A 73 1.47 11.40 12.42
N ALA A 74 2.49 11.95 11.76
CA ALA A 74 2.53 13.37 11.44
C ALA A 74 1.32 13.79 10.57
N SER A 75 0.98 12.99 9.54
CA SER A 75 -0.20 13.19 8.71
C SER A 75 -1.48 13.20 9.53
N TRP A 76 -1.67 12.17 10.38
CA TRP A 76 -2.82 12.06 11.26
C TRP A 76 -3.03 13.31 12.13
N LYS A 77 -1.96 13.84 12.69
CA LYS A 77 -2.01 15.00 13.58
C LYS A 77 -2.21 16.33 12.85
N GLN A 78 -1.73 16.45 11.62
CA GLN A 78 -1.66 17.74 10.91
C GLN A 78 -2.76 17.92 9.85
N ASP A 79 -3.34 16.82 9.34
CA ASP A 79 -4.12 16.85 8.12
C ASP A 79 -5.52 16.25 8.30
N TRP A 80 -5.64 14.96 8.49
CA TRP A 80 -6.92 14.25 8.34
C TRP A 80 -7.55 13.77 9.65
N GLY A 81 -6.87 13.94 10.78
CA GLY A 81 -7.35 13.41 12.06
C GLY A 81 -8.68 13.98 12.51
N ASP A 82 -8.93 15.26 12.28
CA ASP A 82 -10.19 15.90 12.64
C ASP A 82 -11.32 15.44 11.73
N CYS A 83 -11.08 15.41 10.41
CA CYS A 83 -12.04 14.88 9.43
C CYS A 83 -12.49 13.47 9.79
N TYR A 84 -11.54 12.58 10.15
CA TYR A 84 -11.87 11.21 10.53
C TYR A 84 -12.69 11.15 11.84
N ARG A 85 -12.33 11.92 12.86
CA ARG A 85 -13.07 11.97 14.13
C ARG A 85 -14.49 12.49 13.99
N GLU A 86 -14.75 13.34 13.01
CA GLU A 86 -16.06 13.84 12.62
C GLU A 86 -16.86 12.87 11.76
N GLY A 87 -16.32 11.69 11.49
CA GLY A 87 -16.98 10.65 10.68
C GLY A 87 -16.78 10.80 9.17
N GLY A 88 -15.83 11.61 8.76
CA GLY A 88 -15.47 11.79 7.35
C GLY A 88 -14.86 10.53 6.75
N LEU A 89 -15.16 10.28 5.48
CA LEU A 89 -14.57 9.19 4.71
C LEU A 89 -13.14 9.54 4.30
N VAL A 90 -12.21 8.62 4.53
CA VAL A 90 -10.80 8.76 4.15
C VAL A 90 -10.44 7.66 3.15
N LEU A 91 -9.97 8.04 1.96
CA LEU A 91 -9.41 7.12 0.96
C LEU A 91 -7.89 7.26 0.95
N SER A 92 -7.19 6.15 1.17
CA SER A 92 -5.72 6.14 1.24
C SER A 92 -5.09 5.21 0.22
N ASP A 93 -4.16 5.73 -0.61
CA ASP A 93 -3.19 4.93 -1.37
C ASP A 93 -2.02 4.60 -0.44
N ARG A 94 -1.93 3.34 0.01
CA ARG A 94 -1.07 2.83 1.09
C ARG A 94 -1.46 3.37 2.48
N TYR A 95 -1.09 2.60 3.50
CA TYR A 95 -1.27 2.96 4.91
C TYR A 95 -0.37 2.07 5.80
N THR A 96 -0.79 1.78 7.02
CA THR A 96 -0.11 0.83 7.94
C THR A 96 0.09 -0.54 7.30
N THR A 97 -0.82 -0.97 6.43
CA THR A 97 -0.82 -2.21 5.67
C THR A 97 0.44 -2.40 4.81
N SER A 98 1.02 -1.32 4.30
CA SER A 98 2.24 -1.41 3.49
C SER A 98 3.45 -1.93 4.27
N ASN A 99 3.53 -1.68 5.59
CA ASN A 99 4.57 -2.29 6.43
C ASN A 99 4.37 -3.81 6.55
N ALA A 100 3.13 -4.30 6.60
CA ALA A 100 2.85 -5.74 6.60
C ALA A 100 3.26 -6.42 5.28
N VAL A 101 3.27 -5.68 4.16
CA VAL A 101 3.72 -6.19 2.86
C VAL A 101 5.24 -6.10 2.72
N HIS A 102 5.79 -4.89 2.83
CA HIS A 102 7.16 -4.55 2.43
C HIS A 102 8.20 -4.74 3.53
N GLN A 103 7.79 -4.82 4.79
CA GLN A 103 8.73 -5.01 5.88
C GLN A 103 8.67 -6.44 6.45
N ALA A 104 7.50 -7.04 6.55
CA ALA A 104 7.41 -8.42 7.01
C ALA A 104 8.14 -9.40 6.08
N CYS A 105 8.18 -9.12 4.77
CA CYS A 105 8.89 -9.96 3.81
C CYS A 105 10.39 -10.10 4.08
N LYS A 106 11.00 -9.19 4.86
CA LYS A 106 12.41 -9.27 5.29
C LYS A 106 12.65 -10.30 6.41
N LEU A 107 11.59 -10.81 7.01
CA LEU A 107 11.63 -11.78 8.11
C LEU A 107 11.36 -13.20 7.59
N PRO A 108 11.82 -14.23 8.29
CA PRO A 108 11.40 -15.60 8.02
C PRO A 108 9.88 -15.74 8.02
N GLU A 109 9.34 -16.56 7.13
CA GLU A 109 7.88 -16.73 6.97
C GLU A 109 7.16 -17.07 8.27
N GLY A 110 7.78 -17.89 9.13
CA GLY A 110 7.23 -18.25 10.44
C GLY A 110 7.09 -17.08 11.43
N GLU A 111 7.72 -15.93 11.14
CA GLU A 111 7.67 -14.74 11.99
C GLU A 111 6.66 -13.70 11.49
N TRP A 112 6.08 -13.85 10.30
CA TRP A 112 5.20 -12.85 9.71
C TRP A 112 3.98 -12.51 10.57
N GLU A 113 3.31 -13.51 11.11
CA GLU A 113 2.13 -13.26 11.98
C GLU A 113 2.50 -12.57 13.30
N ALA A 114 3.68 -12.88 13.85
CA ALA A 114 4.18 -12.18 15.03
C ALA A 114 4.47 -10.71 14.70
N PHE A 115 5.05 -10.44 13.51
CA PHE A 115 5.29 -9.10 13.02
C PHE A 115 3.98 -8.34 12.76
N PHE A 116 2.95 -8.98 12.18
CA PHE A 116 1.64 -8.34 11.98
C PHE A 116 1.00 -7.91 13.31
N ARG A 117 1.10 -8.75 14.36
CA ARG A 117 0.63 -8.39 15.70
C ARG A 117 1.42 -7.25 16.32
N TRP A 118 2.75 -7.27 16.16
CA TRP A 118 3.60 -6.16 16.60
C TRP A 118 3.25 -4.86 15.88
N LEU A 119 3.06 -4.91 14.58
CA LEU A 119 2.70 -3.75 13.77
C LEU A 119 1.35 -3.15 14.19
N ASP A 120 0.36 -4.00 14.46
CA ASP A 120 -0.95 -3.59 14.96
C ASP A 120 -0.83 -2.90 16.33
N ASP A 121 -0.08 -3.49 17.27
CA ASP A 121 0.16 -2.86 18.58
C ASP A 121 0.94 -1.55 18.45
N PHE A 122 1.95 -1.52 17.61
CA PHE A 122 2.78 -0.33 17.42
C PHE A 122 2.00 0.82 16.79
N GLU A 123 1.41 0.62 15.63
CA GLU A 123 0.77 1.73 14.89
C GLU A 123 -0.63 2.07 15.44
N HIS A 124 -1.44 1.08 15.78
CA HIS A 124 -2.80 1.32 16.27
C HIS A 124 -2.87 1.40 17.79
N GLY A 125 -2.11 0.55 18.50
CA GLY A 125 -2.09 0.54 19.97
C GLY A 125 -1.27 1.68 20.57
N LYS A 126 -0.02 1.88 20.13
CA LYS A 126 0.90 2.87 20.74
C LYS A 126 0.82 4.23 20.09
N LEU A 127 0.81 4.32 18.76
CA LEU A 127 0.69 5.59 18.05
C LEU A 127 -0.76 6.09 17.96
N GLY A 128 -1.74 5.23 18.18
CA GLY A 128 -3.16 5.59 18.15
C GLY A 128 -3.68 5.95 16.76
N LEU A 129 -3.04 5.44 15.72
CA LEU A 129 -3.55 5.56 14.35
C LEU A 129 -4.82 4.72 14.19
N PRO A 130 -5.88 5.21 13.53
CA PRO A 130 -7.09 4.42 13.31
C PRO A 130 -6.81 3.19 12.44
N ARG A 131 -7.48 2.08 12.74
CA ARG A 131 -7.44 0.90 11.88
C ARG A 131 -8.23 1.16 10.61
N PRO A 132 -7.76 0.64 9.45
CA PRO A 132 -8.56 0.74 8.23
C PRO A 132 -9.80 -0.14 8.33
N ASP A 133 -10.96 0.40 7.95
CA ASP A 133 -12.23 -0.34 7.95
C ASP A 133 -12.35 -1.27 6.74
N LEU A 134 -11.73 -0.91 5.61
CA LEU A 134 -11.67 -1.71 4.39
C LEU A 134 -10.28 -1.59 3.76
N VAL A 135 -9.66 -2.73 3.50
CA VAL A 135 -8.41 -2.83 2.74
C VAL A 135 -8.67 -3.59 1.45
N LEU A 136 -8.37 -2.97 0.32
CA LEU A 136 -8.43 -3.57 -1.01
C LEU A 136 -7.00 -3.87 -1.46
N TYR A 137 -6.66 -5.14 -1.53
CA TYR A 137 -5.36 -5.60 -2.03
C TYR A 137 -5.46 -5.97 -3.51
N LEU A 138 -4.73 -5.25 -4.35
CA LEU A 138 -4.62 -5.55 -5.78
C LEU A 138 -3.59 -6.67 -5.98
N ASP A 139 -4.08 -7.87 -6.21
CA ASP A 139 -3.24 -9.06 -6.43
C ASP A 139 -2.83 -9.16 -7.90
N MET A 140 -1.66 -8.60 -8.21
CA MET A 140 -0.99 -8.70 -9.50
C MET A 140 0.13 -9.74 -9.39
N PRO A 141 0.19 -10.76 -10.27
CA PRO A 141 1.34 -11.66 -10.32
C PRO A 141 2.64 -10.91 -10.56
N THR A 142 3.73 -11.34 -9.92
CA THR A 142 5.00 -10.62 -9.92
C THR A 142 5.56 -10.40 -11.32
N GLU A 143 5.46 -11.38 -12.21
CA GLU A 143 5.91 -11.26 -13.60
C GLU A 143 5.21 -10.13 -14.34
N GLN A 144 3.88 -10.03 -14.17
CA GLN A 144 3.07 -8.97 -14.78
C GLN A 144 3.39 -7.60 -14.16
N ALA A 145 3.59 -7.54 -12.83
CA ALA A 145 3.98 -6.33 -12.13
C ALA A 145 5.33 -5.79 -12.63
N VAL A 146 6.34 -6.65 -12.75
CA VAL A 146 7.66 -6.31 -13.28
C VAL A 146 7.58 -5.81 -14.74
N HIS A 147 6.75 -6.45 -15.57
CA HIS A 147 6.53 -5.99 -16.94
C HIS A 147 5.94 -4.57 -16.98
N LEU A 148 4.96 -4.28 -16.14
CA LEU A 148 4.36 -2.95 -16.06
C LEU A 148 5.33 -1.89 -15.50
N LEU A 149 6.17 -2.25 -14.53
CA LEU A 149 7.23 -1.36 -14.02
C LEU A 149 8.22 -0.98 -15.12
N ARG A 150 8.77 -1.96 -15.82
CA ARG A 150 9.72 -1.73 -16.94
C ARG A 150 9.13 -0.86 -18.04
N SER A 151 7.85 -1.09 -18.41
CA SER A 151 7.15 -0.27 -19.39
C SER A 151 7.01 1.19 -18.92
N ARG A 152 6.78 1.40 -17.63
CA ARG A 152 6.70 2.74 -17.01
C ARG A 152 8.05 3.45 -17.00
N GLU A 153 9.11 2.76 -16.63
CA GLU A 153 10.48 3.29 -16.62
C GLU A 153 10.91 3.76 -18.01
N GLN A 154 10.67 2.92 -19.03
CA GLN A 154 10.95 3.28 -20.42
C GLN A 154 10.19 4.53 -20.89
N SER A 155 8.93 4.68 -20.42
CA SER A 155 8.09 5.82 -20.82
C SER A 155 8.43 7.12 -20.08
N LYS A 156 8.96 7.05 -18.85
CA LYS A 156 9.22 8.22 -17.99
C LYS A 156 10.69 8.58 -17.85
N GLY A 157 11.62 7.69 -18.25
CA GLY A 157 13.06 7.89 -18.10
C GLY A 157 13.55 7.96 -16.64
N THR A 158 12.81 7.36 -15.71
CA THR A 158 13.15 7.34 -14.26
C THR A 158 13.66 5.97 -13.87
N ALA A 159 14.76 5.90 -13.10
CA ALA A 159 15.22 4.66 -12.48
C ALA A 159 14.31 4.30 -11.29
N GLY A 160 14.10 2.98 -11.06
CA GLY A 160 13.39 2.47 -9.89
C GLY A 160 14.19 2.69 -8.59
N ASP A 161 13.50 2.68 -7.45
CA ASP A 161 14.17 2.66 -6.13
C ASP A 161 14.67 1.25 -5.76
N ILE A 162 15.27 1.07 -4.56
CA ILE A 162 15.84 -0.21 -4.13
C ILE A 162 14.82 -1.34 -4.03
N HIS A 163 13.52 -1.03 -3.92
CA HIS A 163 12.43 -2.01 -3.88
C HIS A 163 11.98 -2.43 -5.29
N GLU A 164 11.93 -1.49 -6.23
CA GLU A 164 11.42 -1.73 -7.59
C GLU A 164 12.38 -2.54 -8.47
N VAL A 165 13.68 -2.50 -8.20
CA VAL A 165 14.70 -3.20 -9.02
C VAL A 165 14.90 -4.67 -8.63
N ASP A 166 14.46 -5.10 -7.46
CA ASP A 166 14.66 -6.46 -6.95
C ASP A 166 13.40 -7.32 -7.18
N THR A 167 13.45 -8.16 -8.21
CA THR A 167 12.34 -9.07 -8.58
C THR A 167 12.05 -10.11 -7.51
N ASP A 168 13.08 -10.63 -6.83
CA ASP A 168 12.91 -11.64 -5.76
C ASP A 168 12.24 -11.00 -4.55
N TYR A 169 12.64 -9.78 -4.22
CA TYR A 169 11.98 -8.98 -3.19
C TYR A 169 10.50 -8.71 -3.53
N LEU A 170 10.18 -8.33 -4.77
CA LEU A 170 8.79 -8.14 -5.20
C LEU A 170 7.95 -9.41 -5.11
N ALA A 171 8.53 -10.57 -5.47
CA ALA A 171 7.86 -11.87 -5.32
C ALA A 171 7.59 -12.20 -3.85
N LEU A 172 8.55 -11.92 -2.98
CA LEU A 172 8.41 -12.11 -1.54
C LEU A 172 7.37 -11.14 -0.94
N CYS A 173 7.36 -9.88 -1.34
CA CYS A 173 6.31 -8.92 -0.98
C CYS A 173 4.91 -9.42 -1.37
N ARG A 174 4.74 -9.98 -2.57
CA ARG A 174 3.45 -10.55 -2.97
C ARG A 174 3.04 -11.72 -2.09
N ARG A 175 3.96 -12.66 -1.78
CA ARG A 175 3.67 -13.78 -0.86
C ARG A 175 3.23 -13.29 0.51
N THR A 176 3.96 -12.30 1.06
CA THR A 176 3.64 -11.69 2.36
C THR A 176 2.28 -10.98 2.32
N ALA A 177 1.97 -10.27 1.23
CA ALA A 177 0.68 -9.60 1.04
C ALA A 177 -0.49 -10.59 0.98
N LEU A 178 -0.32 -11.74 0.31
CA LEU A 178 -1.32 -12.80 0.31
C LEU A 178 -1.56 -13.33 1.72
N ARG A 179 -0.49 -13.62 2.49
CA ARG A 179 -0.59 -14.05 3.88
C ARG A 179 -1.25 -12.98 4.77
N ALA A 180 -0.85 -11.71 4.61
CA ALA A 180 -1.46 -10.60 5.34
C ALA A 180 -2.95 -10.46 5.00
N SER A 181 -3.33 -10.60 3.73
CA SER A 181 -4.73 -10.56 3.30
C SER A 181 -5.59 -11.61 3.98
N GLU A 182 -5.09 -12.83 4.10
CA GLU A 182 -5.77 -13.93 4.81
C GLU A 182 -5.86 -13.68 6.31
N THR A 183 -4.73 -13.30 6.93
CA THR A 183 -4.63 -13.12 8.39
C THR A 183 -5.37 -11.90 8.89
N LEU A 184 -5.35 -10.80 8.12
CA LEU A 184 -5.90 -9.49 8.50
C LEU A 184 -7.26 -9.18 7.82
N GLY A 185 -7.80 -10.11 7.05
CA GLY A 185 -9.14 -10.00 6.46
C GLY A 185 -9.26 -8.99 5.31
N TRP A 186 -8.18 -8.75 4.53
CA TRP A 186 -8.24 -7.85 3.40
C TRP A 186 -9.04 -8.41 2.23
N LYS A 187 -9.64 -7.56 1.44
CA LYS A 187 -10.36 -7.94 0.22
C LYS A 187 -9.39 -8.00 -0.95
N ARG A 188 -9.13 -9.20 -1.47
CA ARG A 188 -8.30 -9.38 -2.67
C ARG A 188 -9.09 -9.03 -3.92
N ILE A 189 -8.47 -8.24 -4.79
CA ILE A 189 -8.92 -7.94 -6.14
C ILE A 189 -7.93 -8.58 -7.10
N SER A 190 -8.34 -9.67 -7.78
CA SER A 190 -7.49 -10.29 -8.81
C SER A 190 -7.32 -9.34 -9.99
N CYS A 191 -6.07 -9.05 -10.32
CA CYS A 191 -5.71 -8.23 -11.48
C CYS A 191 -5.53 -9.07 -12.77
N THR A 192 -5.65 -10.41 -12.68
CA THR A 192 -5.58 -11.32 -13.83
C THR A 192 -6.83 -12.15 -13.97
N GLY A 193 -7.13 -12.54 -15.20
CA GLY A 193 -8.17 -13.53 -15.54
C GLY A 193 -7.72 -14.97 -15.26
N PRO A 194 -8.62 -15.95 -15.49
CA PRO A 194 -8.31 -17.36 -15.32
C PRO A 194 -7.20 -17.88 -16.26
N ASP A 195 -6.99 -17.20 -17.37
CA ASP A 195 -5.94 -17.44 -18.36
C ASP A 195 -4.58 -16.84 -17.98
N GLY A 196 -4.49 -16.13 -16.85
CA GLY A 196 -3.30 -15.43 -16.37
C GLY A 196 -3.04 -14.08 -17.06
N ALA A 197 -3.88 -13.68 -18.02
CA ALA A 197 -3.75 -12.37 -18.68
C ALA A 197 -4.18 -11.24 -17.73
N VAL A 198 -3.51 -10.09 -17.82
CA VAL A 198 -3.91 -8.91 -17.06
C VAL A 198 -5.28 -8.43 -17.52
N ARG A 199 -6.19 -8.28 -16.58
CA ARG A 199 -7.55 -7.79 -16.84
C ARG A 199 -7.53 -6.31 -17.31
N PRO A 200 -8.48 -5.92 -18.16
CA PRO A 200 -8.68 -4.50 -18.49
C PRO A 200 -8.81 -3.62 -17.24
N VAL A 201 -8.28 -2.40 -17.35
CA VAL A 201 -8.28 -1.43 -16.23
C VAL A 201 -9.71 -1.18 -15.72
N GLU A 202 -10.68 -1.10 -16.62
CA GLU A 202 -12.09 -0.86 -16.34
C GLU A 202 -12.74 -2.01 -15.57
N GLU A 203 -12.38 -3.25 -15.89
CA GLU A 203 -12.90 -4.43 -15.18
C GLU A 203 -12.37 -4.52 -13.75
N ILE A 204 -11.06 -4.22 -13.55
CA ILE A 204 -10.48 -4.15 -12.21
C ILE A 204 -11.14 -3.03 -11.42
N HIS A 205 -11.36 -1.87 -12.07
CA HIS A 205 -12.04 -0.73 -11.44
C HIS A 205 -13.47 -1.09 -11.04
N GLN A 206 -14.22 -1.79 -11.88
CA GLN A 206 -15.59 -2.21 -11.54
C GLN A 206 -15.60 -3.17 -10.34
N ALA A 207 -14.66 -4.12 -10.26
CA ALA A 207 -14.53 -5.01 -9.11
C ALA A 207 -14.19 -4.25 -7.81
N ILE A 208 -13.36 -3.21 -7.89
CA ILE A 208 -13.05 -2.30 -6.77
C ILE A 208 -14.32 -1.56 -6.34
N TRP A 209 -15.02 -0.96 -7.30
CA TRP A 209 -16.23 -0.20 -7.02
C TRP A 209 -17.30 -1.04 -6.33
N GLU A 210 -17.51 -2.28 -6.74
CA GLU A 210 -18.45 -3.20 -6.11
C GLU A 210 -18.12 -3.46 -4.63
N GLN A 211 -16.83 -3.52 -4.27
CA GLN A 211 -16.45 -3.66 -2.87
C GLN A 211 -16.68 -2.37 -2.08
N VAL A 212 -16.32 -1.22 -2.67
CA VAL A 212 -16.46 0.09 -2.02
C VAL A 212 -17.93 0.45 -1.83
N SER A 213 -18.75 0.36 -2.88
CA SER A 213 -20.18 0.73 -2.82
C SER A 213 -20.96 -0.17 -1.87
N ARG A 214 -20.64 -1.48 -1.85
CA ARG A 214 -21.23 -2.42 -0.88
C ARG A 214 -20.86 -2.07 0.56
N PHE A 215 -19.61 -1.70 0.79
CA PHE A 215 -19.11 -1.33 2.11
C PHE A 215 -19.73 -0.02 2.61
N LEU A 216 -19.79 1.01 1.76
CA LEU A 216 -20.33 2.33 2.07
C LEU A 216 -21.87 2.39 1.97
N LYS A 217 -22.49 1.33 1.44
CA LYS A 217 -23.97 1.22 1.29
C LYS A 217 -24.58 2.31 0.40
N PHE A 218 -23.88 2.58 -0.72
CA PHE A 218 -24.42 3.43 -1.78
C PHE A 218 -25.44 2.69 -2.62
#